data_172f417cec14afdd3006c66437e3b951
#
_entry.id   172f417cec14afdd3006c66437e3b951
#
_cell.length_a   1.000
_cell.length_b   1.000
_cell.length_c   1.000
_cell.angle_alpha   90.00
_cell.angle_beta   90.00
_cell.angle_gamma   90.00
#
_symmetry.space_group_name_H-M   'P 1'
#
loop_
_entity.id
_entity.type
_entity.pdbx_description
1 polymer ?
#
loop_
_entity_poly.entity_id
_entity_poly.type
_entity_poly.pdbx_seq_one_letter_code
_entity_poly.pdbx_strand_id
1 'polypeptide(L)'
;MAVSAPAATVTIARCPMCGSDRFRTAFAEPPYSVHRCERCGLGWVSPRLGEEGLAGIYQDDSYWRSGSPKTLGYSDYRSDQRLYLDTFRRRLDFVLRRGPPGGRALDVGCAAGFCMAVLRERGFEAYGVEISETIGSHARDHFGFDTVHFGPLSTVTHPDGFFDLITMWDVVEHVVDPRELLRKARRLLAPGGLLVLETQDIDSPFARALGPRWHHYKHAEHILHFTPATVRTLLREAGLEPRQLTHRYGGKYVSTAFIAERAARLHPALSAALRPLTQLGSARVYLNFMDEMIVLARAE
;
A
#
# COMPACT_ATOMS: atom_id res chain seq x y z
N MET A 1 0.52 -31.07 -10.16
CA MET A 1 0.38 -29.89 -9.32
C MET A 1 -1.11 -29.75 -9.02
N ALA A 2 -1.51 -29.91 -7.77
CA ALA A 2 -2.91 -29.77 -7.36
C ALA A 2 -3.30 -28.30 -7.50
N VAL A 3 -4.24 -28.01 -8.38
CA VAL A 3 -4.90 -26.70 -8.46
C VAL A 3 -5.67 -26.57 -7.14
N SER A 4 -5.19 -25.73 -6.22
CA SER A 4 -5.93 -25.43 -5.01
C SER A 4 -7.33 -24.90 -5.42
N ALA A 5 -8.37 -25.36 -4.71
CA ALA A 5 -9.71 -24.88 -4.94
C ALA A 5 -9.72 -23.33 -4.91
N PRO A 6 -10.49 -22.69 -5.79
CA PRO A 6 -10.54 -21.23 -5.81
C PRO A 6 -10.96 -20.74 -4.42
N ALA A 7 -10.18 -19.83 -3.84
CA ALA A 7 -10.48 -19.27 -2.53
C ALA A 7 -11.91 -18.69 -2.51
N ALA A 8 -12.65 -18.94 -1.43
CA ALA A 8 -14.05 -18.52 -1.32
C ALA A 8 -14.16 -16.98 -1.46
N THR A 9 -15.00 -16.54 -2.39
CA THR A 9 -15.29 -15.12 -2.56
C THR A 9 -16.53 -14.71 -1.77
N VAL A 10 -16.54 -13.47 -1.32
CA VAL A 10 -17.65 -12.86 -0.57
C VAL A 10 -18.26 -11.73 -1.38
N THR A 11 -19.58 -11.72 -1.51
CA THR A 11 -20.31 -10.62 -2.16
C THR A 11 -20.54 -9.49 -1.18
N ILE A 12 -20.15 -8.28 -1.53
CA ILE A 12 -20.31 -7.06 -0.72
C ILE A 12 -21.44 -6.22 -1.33
N ALA A 13 -22.63 -6.35 -0.75
CA ALA A 13 -23.87 -5.76 -1.26
C ALA A 13 -24.10 -4.30 -0.81
N ARG A 14 -23.29 -3.78 0.12
CA ARG A 14 -23.39 -2.41 0.65
C ARG A 14 -22.01 -1.79 0.72
N CYS A 15 -21.97 -0.45 0.67
CA CYS A 15 -20.71 0.26 0.82
C CYS A 15 -20.03 -0.07 2.15
N PRO A 16 -18.78 -0.60 2.14
CA PRO A 16 -18.10 -1.02 3.37
C PRO A 16 -17.78 0.17 4.31
N MET A 17 -17.82 1.38 3.78
CA MET A 17 -17.52 2.59 4.56
C MET A 17 -18.76 3.22 5.19
N CYS A 18 -19.83 3.46 4.44
CA CYS A 18 -21.00 4.20 4.93
C CYS A 18 -22.30 3.39 5.01
N GLY A 19 -22.24 2.08 4.71
CA GLY A 19 -23.39 1.15 4.76
C GLY A 19 -24.47 1.40 3.68
N SER A 20 -24.30 2.40 2.80
CA SER A 20 -25.26 2.72 1.75
C SER A 20 -25.41 1.57 0.77
N ASP A 21 -26.64 1.31 0.35
CA ASP A 21 -27.00 0.42 -0.75
C ASP A 21 -27.08 1.13 -2.11
N ARG A 22 -26.90 2.46 -2.12
CA ARG A 22 -26.87 3.27 -3.34
C ARG A 22 -25.47 3.30 -3.90
N PHE A 23 -25.25 2.57 -5.00
CA PHE A 23 -23.98 2.52 -5.71
C PHE A 23 -24.20 2.24 -7.19
N ARG A 24 -23.21 2.57 -7.98
CA ARG A 24 -23.14 2.17 -9.40
C ARG A 24 -21.96 1.24 -9.63
N THR A 25 -22.07 0.30 -10.56
CA THR A 25 -20.93 -0.44 -11.06
C THR A 25 -20.13 0.47 -12.00
N ALA A 26 -18.89 0.73 -11.62
CA ALA A 26 -17.99 1.56 -12.43
C ALA A 26 -17.53 0.79 -13.67
N PHE A 27 -17.15 -0.47 -13.49
CA PHE A 27 -16.87 -1.44 -14.57
C PHE A 27 -16.84 -2.87 -13.99
N ALA A 28 -16.85 -3.86 -14.88
CA ALA A 28 -16.75 -5.28 -14.53
C ALA A 28 -15.60 -5.93 -15.30
N GLU A 29 -14.80 -6.72 -14.58
CA GLU A 29 -13.77 -7.62 -15.12
C GLU A 29 -13.95 -8.98 -14.43
N PRO A 30 -14.71 -9.89 -15.04
CA PRO A 30 -15.07 -11.15 -14.39
C PRO A 30 -13.88 -11.94 -13.84
N PRO A 31 -13.96 -12.50 -12.60
CA PRO A 31 -15.19 -12.58 -11.79
C PRO A 31 -15.49 -11.32 -10.94
N TYR A 32 -14.69 -10.27 -11.04
CA TYR A 32 -14.76 -9.06 -10.22
C TYR A 32 -15.57 -7.94 -10.86
N SER A 33 -16.15 -7.09 -10.02
CA SER A 33 -16.73 -5.80 -10.40
C SER A 33 -16.24 -4.72 -9.43
N VAL A 34 -15.99 -3.53 -9.95
CA VAL A 34 -15.69 -2.34 -9.13
C VAL A 34 -16.95 -1.50 -9.00
N HIS A 35 -17.38 -1.31 -7.77
CA HIS A 35 -18.51 -0.47 -7.42
C HIS A 35 -18.07 0.88 -6.88
N ARG A 36 -18.88 1.91 -7.07
CA ARG A 36 -18.69 3.26 -6.52
C ARG A 36 -19.92 3.65 -5.71
N CYS A 37 -19.71 3.97 -4.44
CA CYS A 37 -20.77 4.49 -3.59
C CYS A 37 -21.20 5.89 -4.06
N GLU A 38 -22.50 6.07 -4.27
CA GLU A 38 -23.06 7.38 -4.65
C GLU A 38 -23.14 8.37 -3.47
N ARG A 39 -23.09 7.84 -2.23
CA ARG A 39 -23.15 8.65 -1.02
C ARG A 39 -21.79 9.18 -0.57
N CYS A 40 -20.78 8.32 -0.45
CA CYS A 40 -19.46 8.71 0.09
C CYS A 40 -18.34 8.71 -0.93
N GLY A 41 -18.52 8.11 -2.10
CA GLY A 41 -17.53 8.05 -3.16
C GLY A 41 -16.47 6.95 -2.99
N LEU A 42 -16.56 6.06 -1.99
CA LEU A 42 -15.66 4.91 -1.89
C LEU A 42 -15.85 3.97 -3.08
N GLY A 43 -14.76 3.47 -3.62
CA GLY A 43 -14.75 2.32 -4.53
C GLY A 43 -14.53 1.02 -3.77
N TRP A 44 -15.13 -0.09 -4.22
CA TRP A 44 -14.83 -1.41 -3.68
C TRP A 44 -15.03 -2.50 -4.71
N VAL A 45 -14.35 -3.62 -4.52
CA VAL A 45 -14.46 -4.83 -5.34
C VAL A 45 -15.53 -5.76 -4.77
N SER A 46 -16.41 -6.31 -5.63
CA SER A 46 -17.39 -7.35 -5.26
C SER A 46 -17.73 -8.19 -6.51
N PRO A 47 -17.76 -9.56 -6.40
CA PRO A 47 -17.27 -10.30 -5.23
C PRO A 47 -15.79 -10.08 -4.98
N ARG A 48 -15.29 -10.38 -3.78
CA ARG A 48 -13.88 -10.28 -3.43
C ARG A 48 -13.44 -11.46 -2.58
N LEU A 49 -12.14 -11.67 -2.44
CA LEU A 49 -11.60 -12.64 -1.49
C LEU A 49 -11.98 -12.25 -0.05
N GLY A 50 -12.27 -13.25 0.78
CA GLY A 50 -12.36 -13.09 2.21
C GLY A 50 -10.98 -12.90 2.85
N GLU A 51 -10.94 -12.69 4.16
CA GLU A 51 -9.71 -12.38 4.90
C GLU A 51 -8.64 -13.48 4.76
N GLU A 52 -9.03 -14.75 4.87
CA GLU A 52 -8.12 -15.89 4.67
C GLU A 52 -7.57 -15.95 3.24
N GLY A 53 -8.40 -15.70 2.24
CA GLY A 53 -7.99 -15.68 0.84
C GLY A 53 -7.01 -14.54 0.54
N LEU A 54 -7.23 -13.35 1.12
CA LEU A 54 -6.30 -12.23 1.02
C LEU A 54 -4.97 -12.54 1.70
N ALA A 55 -5.00 -13.07 2.93
CA ALA A 55 -3.78 -13.47 3.63
C ALA A 55 -2.99 -14.53 2.85
N GLY A 56 -3.67 -15.49 2.23
CA GLY A 56 -3.08 -16.53 1.40
C GLY A 56 -2.28 -16.00 0.20
N ILE A 57 -2.71 -14.87 -0.40
CA ILE A 57 -1.95 -14.23 -1.50
C ILE A 57 -0.56 -13.84 -1.03
N TYR A 58 -0.43 -13.25 0.15
CA TYR A 58 0.85 -12.74 0.65
C TYR A 58 1.76 -13.82 1.21
N GLN A 59 1.22 -14.98 1.58
CA GLN A 59 2.01 -16.14 2.00
C GLN A 59 2.67 -16.88 0.82
N ASP A 60 2.19 -16.67 -0.39
CA ASP A 60 2.78 -17.29 -1.58
C ASP A 60 4.07 -16.54 -1.98
N ASP A 61 5.22 -17.25 -1.94
CA ASP A 61 6.52 -16.69 -2.34
C ASP A 61 6.53 -16.19 -3.79
N SER A 62 5.70 -16.77 -4.66
CA SER A 62 5.57 -16.34 -6.05
C SER A 62 5.06 -14.91 -6.19
N TYR A 63 4.25 -14.43 -5.23
CA TYR A 63 3.80 -13.04 -5.17
C TYR A 63 4.98 -12.05 -5.08
N TRP A 64 6.03 -12.41 -4.35
CA TRP A 64 7.17 -11.55 -4.06
C TRP A 64 8.33 -11.67 -5.07
N ARG A 65 8.42 -12.79 -5.81
CA ARG A 65 9.58 -13.12 -6.67
C ARG A 65 9.28 -13.22 -8.15
N SER A 66 8.10 -13.62 -8.52
CA SER A 66 7.79 -13.93 -9.92
C SER A 66 6.43 -13.42 -10.33
N GLY A 67 6.00 -12.33 -9.75
CA GLY A 67 4.67 -11.77 -9.90
C GLY A 67 4.15 -11.93 -11.30
N SER A 68 3.02 -12.64 -11.44
CA SER A 68 2.40 -12.85 -12.73
C SER A 68 2.24 -11.51 -13.42
N PRO A 69 2.79 -11.32 -14.61
CA PRO A 69 2.99 -9.99 -15.17
C PRO A 69 1.72 -9.19 -15.39
N LYS A 70 0.55 -9.82 -15.23
CA LYS A 70 -0.73 -9.17 -15.58
C LYS A 70 -1.62 -8.81 -14.42
N THR A 71 -1.49 -9.45 -13.23
CA THR A 71 -2.54 -9.34 -12.22
C THR A 71 -2.11 -9.28 -10.77
N LEU A 72 -0.98 -9.86 -10.34
CA LEU A 72 -0.62 -10.02 -8.92
C LEU A 72 0.89 -9.92 -8.70
N GLY A 73 1.30 -9.23 -7.61
CA GLY A 73 2.64 -9.30 -7.07
C GLY A 73 3.72 -8.46 -7.78
N TYR A 74 4.94 -8.77 -7.45
CA TYR A 74 6.18 -8.08 -7.86
C TYR A 74 7.04 -8.99 -8.72
N SER A 75 7.83 -8.42 -9.65
CA SER A 75 8.80 -9.19 -10.47
C SER A 75 9.92 -9.77 -9.61
N ASP A 76 10.47 -8.98 -8.71
CA ASP A 76 11.35 -9.37 -7.61
C ASP A 76 11.44 -8.20 -6.63
N TYR A 77 10.70 -8.30 -5.51
CA TYR A 77 10.65 -7.22 -4.53
C TYR A 77 12.00 -6.98 -3.84
N ARG A 78 12.80 -8.03 -3.65
CA ARG A 78 14.08 -7.95 -2.94
C ARG A 78 15.20 -7.37 -3.81
N SER A 79 15.21 -7.68 -5.10
CA SER A 79 16.25 -7.20 -6.02
C SER A 79 16.19 -5.68 -6.24
N ASP A 80 15.02 -5.07 -6.10
CA ASP A 80 14.78 -3.63 -6.26
C ASP A 80 15.09 -2.82 -4.98
N GLN A 81 15.77 -3.41 -3.98
CA GLN A 81 16.09 -2.82 -2.67
C GLN A 81 16.51 -1.35 -2.77
N ARG A 82 17.45 -1.01 -3.67
CA ARG A 82 17.97 0.36 -3.80
C ARG A 82 16.88 1.35 -4.22
N LEU A 83 15.97 0.95 -5.08
CA LEU A 83 14.87 1.79 -5.56
C LEU A 83 13.86 2.06 -4.42
N TYR A 84 13.56 1.04 -3.62
CA TYR A 84 12.69 1.18 -2.45
C TYR A 84 13.34 2.06 -1.38
N LEU A 85 14.62 1.84 -1.04
CA LEU A 85 15.32 2.68 -0.06
C LEU A 85 15.33 4.16 -0.48
N ASP A 86 15.61 4.46 -1.75
CA ASP A 86 15.59 5.85 -2.25
C ASP A 86 14.17 6.44 -2.24
N THR A 87 13.14 5.62 -2.52
CA THR A 87 11.74 6.02 -2.43
C THR A 87 11.37 6.38 -1.00
N PHE A 88 11.69 5.51 -0.03
CA PHE A 88 11.39 5.76 1.38
C PHE A 88 12.21 6.91 1.96
N ARG A 89 13.47 7.09 1.57
CA ARG A 89 14.26 8.28 1.96
C ARG A 89 13.56 9.57 1.53
N ARG A 90 13.10 9.64 0.27
CA ARG A 90 12.37 10.81 -0.24
C ARG A 90 11.04 11.05 0.49
N ARG A 91 10.27 9.98 0.74
CA ARG A 91 9.00 10.04 1.46
C ARG A 91 9.19 10.45 2.91
N LEU A 92 10.13 9.81 3.62
CA LEU A 92 10.43 10.11 5.02
C LEU A 92 11.08 11.49 5.19
N ASP A 93 11.88 11.99 4.26
CA ASP A 93 12.35 13.38 4.29
C ASP A 93 11.20 14.40 4.27
N PHE A 94 10.13 14.10 3.54
CA PHE A 94 8.92 14.93 3.59
C PHE A 94 8.18 14.80 4.91
N VAL A 95 7.98 13.57 5.39
CA VAL A 95 7.25 13.26 6.62
C VAL A 95 7.94 13.87 7.85
N LEU A 96 9.23 13.65 8.00
CA LEU A 96 10.00 14.01 9.20
C LEU A 96 10.24 15.52 9.35
N ARG A 97 10.07 16.30 8.28
CA ARG A 97 9.99 17.77 8.44
C ARG A 97 8.78 18.24 9.26
N ARG A 98 7.80 17.36 9.53
CA ARG A 98 6.55 17.62 10.25
C ARG A 98 6.28 16.64 11.38
N GLY A 99 7.07 15.59 11.45
CA GLY A 99 6.98 14.49 12.39
C GLY A 99 7.91 14.62 13.59
N PRO A 100 7.95 13.60 14.42
CA PRO A 100 8.89 13.50 15.51
C PRO A 100 10.34 13.42 14.97
N PRO A 101 11.33 13.99 15.70
CA PRO A 101 12.73 13.95 15.28
C PRO A 101 13.40 12.59 15.51
N GLY A 102 12.74 11.67 16.19
CA GLY A 102 13.20 10.33 16.55
C GLY A 102 12.19 9.66 17.47
N GLY A 103 12.58 8.59 18.13
CA GLY A 103 11.73 7.79 19.02
C GLY A 103 11.44 6.41 18.44
N ARG A 104 10.26 5.86 18.74
CA ARG A 104 9.83 4.53 18.28
C ARG A 104 8.90 4.66 17.08
N ALA A 105 9.25 3.98 15.99
CA ALA A 105 8.45 3.96 14.78
C ALA A 105 7.96 2.55 14.47
N LEU A 106 6.69 2.41 14.09
CA LEU A 106 6.08 1.17 13.61
C LEU A 106 5.77 1.29 12.13
N ASP A 107 6.29 0.35 11.33
CA ASP A 107 5.93 0.20 9.92
C ASP A 107 4.94 -0.97 9.78
N VAL A 108 3.69 -0.67 9.45
CA VAL A 108 2.62 -1.67 9.28
C VAL A 108 2.60 -2.11 7.83
N GLY A 109 2.72 -3.43 7.59
CA GLY A 109 2.97 -3.98 6.27
C GLY A 109 4.42 -3.75 5.86
N CYS A 110 5.38 -4.03 6.76
CA CYS A 110 6.80 -3.67 6.55
C CYS A 110 7.50 -4.45 5.43
N ALA A 111 6.89 -5.51 4.91
CA ALA A 111 7.42 -6.36 3.86
C ALA A 111 8.91 -6.73 4.09
N ALA A 112 9.79 -6.44 3.15
CA ALA A 112 11.24 -6.73 3.27
C ALA A 112 12.00 -5.80 4.25
N GLY A 113 11.33 -4.86 4.94
CA GLY A 113 11.94 -3.98 5.94
C GLY A 113 12.64 -2.73 5.37
N PHE A 114 12.40 -2.36 4.13
CA PHE A 114 13.08 -1.21 3.51
C PHE A 114 12.73 0.13 4.16
N CYS A 115 11.47 0.35 4.52
CA CYS A 115 11.07 1.55 5.26
C CYS A 115 11.68 1.54 6.66
N MET A 116 11.66 0.40 7.37
CA MET A 116 12.30 0.24 8.67
C MET A 116 13.80 0.58 8.61
N ALA A 117 14.51 0.15 7.55
CA ALA A 117 15.92 0.47 7.37
C ALA A 117 16.16 1.98 7.27
N VAL A 118 15.30 2.69 6.51
CA VAL A 118 15.41 4.15 6.39
C VAL A 118 14.98 4.84 7.70
N LEU A 119 13.98 4.36 8.43
CA LEU A 119 13.62 4.87 9.75
C LEU A 119 14.80 4.76 10.73
N ARG A 120 15.50 3.63 10.73
CA ARG A 120 16.73 3.44 11.54
C ARG A 120 17.85 4.38 11.10
N GLU A 121 18.05 4.64 9.81
CA GLU A 121 18.98 5.67 9.30
C GLU A 121 18.65 7.07 9.83
N ARG A 122 17.37 7.34 10.15
CA ARG A 122 16.86 8.62 10.68
C ARG A 122 16.81 8.66 12.22
N GLY A 123 17.38 7.65 12.90
CA GLY A 123 17.50 7.63 14.37
C GLY A 123 16.27 7.09 15.10
N PHE A 124 15.35 6.39 14.43
CA PHE A 124 14.24 5.72 15.08
C PHE A 124 14.63 4.31 15.51
N GLU A 125 14.09 3.90 16.65
CA GLU A 125 13.93 2.49 16.99
C GLU A 125 12.77 1.94 16.13
N ALA A 126 13.12 1.14 15.11
CA ALA A 126 12.15 0.70 14.09
C ALA A 126 11.56 -0.66 14.45
N TYR A 127 10.25 -0.74 14.43
CA TYR A 127 9.43 -1.94 14.60
C TYR A 127 8.66 -2.22 13.32
N GLY A 128 8.35 -3.48 13.04
CA GLY A 128 7.58 -3.89 11.88
C GLY A 128 6.42 -4.81 12.23
N VAL A 129 5.37 -4.75 11.41
CA VAL A 129 4.29 -5.74 11.40
C VAL A 129 4.13 -6.24 9.97
N GLU A 130 4.18 -7.55 9.78
CA GLU A 130 4.03 -8.18 8.46
C GLU A 130 3.26 -9.50 8.58
N ILE A 131 2.26 -9.70 7.72
CA ILE A 131 1.47 -10.94 7.73
C ILE A 131 2.21 -12.09 7.03
N SER A 132 3.13 -11.78 6.12
CA SER A 132 3.89 -12.76 5.35
C SER A 132 5.27 -13.01 5.98
N GLU A 133 5.48 -14.20 6.54
CA GLU A 133 6.80 -14.59 7.03
C GLU A 133 7.83 -14.68 5.89
N THR A 134 7.38 -15.05 4.69
CA THR A 134 8.24 -15.21 3.51
C THR A 134 8.99 -13.93 3.15
N ILE A 135 8.30 -12.78 3.12
CA ILE A 135 8.96 -11.50 2.82
C ILE A 135 9.50 -10.84 4.08
N GLY A 136 8.79 -10.93 5.20
CA GLY A 136 9.18 -10.29 6.46
C GLY A 136 10.47 -10.87 7.07
N SER A 137 10.78 -12.17 6.83
CA SER A 137 12.06 -12.76 7.23
C SER A 137 13.26 -12.01 6.63
N HIS A 138 13.12 -11.39 5.46
CA HIS A 138 14.18 -10.56 4.88
C HIS A 138 14.53 -9.36 5.77
N ALA A 139 13.55 -8.73 6.42
CA ALA A 139 13.80 -7.63 7.36
C ALA A 139 14.66 -8.09 8.53
N ARG A 140 14.38 -9.29 9.07
CA ARG A 140 15.17 -9.91 10.13
C ARG A 140 16.54 -10.36 9.64
N ASP A 141 16.59 -11.15 8.59
CA ASP A 141 17.80 -11.88 8.18
C ASP A 141 18.81 -10.97 7.46
N HIS A 142 18.33 -9.97 6.69
CA HIS A 142 19.18 -9.06 5.94
C HIS A 142 19.51 -7.76 6.67
N PHE A 143 18.51 -7.20 7.38
CA PHE A 143 18.69 -5.93 8.10
C PHE A 143 18.90 -6.08 9.60
N GLY A 144 18.73 -7.28 10.17
CA GLY A 144 18.90 -7.55 11.60
C GLY A 144 17.79 -6.95 12.46
N PHE A 145 16.54 -6.92 11.97
CA PHE A 145 15.39 -6.45 12.73
C PHE A 145 14.73 -7.59 13.51
N ASP A 146 15.06 -7.73 14.79
CA ASP A 146 14.36 -8.65 15.71
C ASP A 146 13.01 -8.12 16.18
N THR A 147 12.66 -6.90 15.77
CA THR A 147 11.45 -6.16 16.14
C THR A 147 10.31 -6.32 15.15
N VAL A 148 10.36 -7.32 14.26
CA VAL A 148 9.28 -7.63 13.33
C VAL A 148 8.30 -8.61 13.98
N HIS A 149 7.03 -8.18 14.09
CA HIS A 149 5.92 -9.01 14.49
C HIS A 149 5.27 -9.65 13.27
N PHE A 150 5.19 -11.00 13.23
CA PHE A 150 4.51 -11.72 12.17
C PHE A 150 3.04 -11.95 12.53
N GLY A 151 2.15 -11.38 11.73
CA GLY A 151 0.71 -11.42 11.93
C GLY A 151 0.03 -10.09 11.66
N PRO A 152 -1.29 -10.01 11.84
CA PRO A 152 -2.02 -8.76 11.67
C PRO A 152 -1.74 -7.77 12.83
N LEU A 153 -1.93 -6.48 12.56
CA LEU A 153 -1.72 -5.42 13.58
C LEU A 153 -2.57 -5.63 14.85
N SER A 154 -3.72 -6.29 14.74
CA SER A 154 -4.60 -6.60 15.87
C SER A 154 -3.92 -7.45 16.95
N THR A 155 -2.95 -8.30 16.58
CA THR A 155 -2.23 -9.19 17.49
C THR A 155 -1.01 -8.55 18.15
N VAL A 156 -0.65 -7.33 17.78
CA VAL A 156 0.47 -6.60 18.41
C VAL A 156 0.11 -6.21 19.84
N THR A 157 0.99 -6.54 20.80
CA THR A 157 0.77 -6.40 22.25
C THR A 157 1.50 -5.23 22.91
N HIS A 158 2.10 -4.32 22.13
CA HIS A 158 2.71 -3.12 22.72
C HIS A 158 1.69 -2.27 23.47
N PRO A 159 2.13 -1.56 24.54
CA PRO A 159 1.28 -0.66 25.30
C PRO A 159 0.64 0.43 24.43
N ASP A 160 -0.50 0.96 24.88
CA ASP A 160 -1.10 2.14 24.28
C ASP A 160 -0.12 3.33 24.34
N GLY A 161 -0.06 4.11 23.29
CA GLY A 161 0.85 5.26 23.21
C GLY A 161 2.33 4.89 23.06
N PHE A 162 2.67 3.69 22.62
CA PHE A 162 4.06 3.22 22.54
C PHE A 162 4.86 3.85 21.41
N PHE A 163 4.23 4.21 20.26
CA PHE A 163 4.92 4.66 19.06
C PHE A 163 4.75 6.17 18.83
N ASP A 164 5.84 6.83 18.50
CA ASP A 164 5.86 8.26 18.11
C ASP A 164 5.47 8.46 16.64
N LEU A 165 5.73 7.45 15.80
CA LEU A 165 5.44 7.42 14.38
C LEU A 165 4.88 6.05 13.99
N ILE A 166 3.78 6.05 13.24
CA ILE A 166 3.26 4.83 12.58
C ILE A 166 3.18 5.11 11.09
N THR A 167 3.72 4.21 10.27
CA THR A 167 3.66 4.27 8.80
C THR A 167 2.86 3.11 8.22
N MET A 168 2.08 3.39 7.18
CA MET A 168 1.29 2.43 6.39
C MET A 168 1.45 2.78 4.91
N TRP A 169 2.20 2.00 4.17
CA TRP A 169 2.48 2.20 2.75
C TRP A 169 1.79 1.13 1.93
N ASP A 170 0.78 1.49 1.13
CA ASP A 170 -0.03 0.53 0.37
C ASP A 170 -0.60 -0.60 1.27
N VAL A 171 -1.34 -0.24 2.34
CA VAL A 171 -1.90 -1.21 3.31
C VAL A 171 -3.41 -1.13 3.40
N VAL A 172 -3.97 0.07 3.55
CA VAL A 172 -5.37 0.28 3.92
C VAL A 172 -6.35 -0.22 2.87
N GLU A 173 -5.96 -0.25 1.61
CA GLU A 173 -6.73 -0.77 0.48
C GLU A 173 -6.82 -2.30 0.42
N HIS A 174 -5.94 -2.98 1.13
CA HIS A 174 -5.86 -4.44 1.16
C HIS A 174 -6.63 -5.08 2.31
N VAL A 175 -7.04 -4.30 3.31
CA VAL A 175 -7.65 -4.84 4.52
C VAL A 175 -9.18 -4.84 4.45
N VAL A 176 -9.78 -5.85 5.06
CA VAL A 176 -11.24 -6.02 5.08
C VAL A 176 -11.91 -4.97 5.95
N ASP A 177 -11.35 -4.68 7.11
CA ASP A 177 -11.80 -3.61 8.02
C ASP A 177 -10.72 -2.56 8.28
N PRO A 178 -10.64 -1.52 7.44
CA PRO A 178 -9.66 -0.45 7.62
C PRO A 178 -9.95 0.44 8.84
N ARG A 179 -11.21 0.43 9.38
CA ARG A 179 -11.52 1.17 10.60
C ARG A 179 -10.89 0.53 11.82
N GLU A 180 -10.99 -0.78 11.94
CA GLU A 180 -10.37 -1.50 13.04
C GLU A 180 -8.85 -1.36 13.01
N LEU A 181 -8.25 -1.51 11.83
CA LEU A 181 -6.82 -1.28 11.62
C LEU A 181 -6.40 0.10 12.15
N LEU A 182 -7.09 1.16 11.74
CA LEU A 182 -6.75 2.53 12.12
C LEU A 182 -7.04 2.82 13.60
N ARG A 183 -8.11 2.25 14.19
CA ARG A 183 -8.38 2.36 15.63
C ARG A 183 -7.28 1.68 16.45
N LYS A 184 -6.78 0.51 16.01
CA LYS A 184 -5.64 -0.14 16.66
C LYS A 184 -4.38 0.70 16.54
N ALA A 185 -4.09 1.23 15.36
CA ALA A 185 -2.97 2.15 15.16
C ALA A 185 -3.08 3.40 16.06
N ARG A 186 -4.29 3.98 16.16
CA ARG A 186 -4.54 5.14 17.04
C ARG A 186 -4.24 4.85 18.50
N ARG A 187 -4.60 3.67 19.01
CA ARG A 187 -4.27 3.27 20.40
C ARG A 187 -2.77 3.14 20.61
N LEU A 188 -2.07 2.54 19.64
CA LEU A 188 -0.62 2.34 19.73
C LEU A 188 0.18 3.65 19.59
N LEU A 189 -0.41 4.69 19.01
CA LEU A 189 0.23 5.97 18.74
C LEU A 189 0.26 6.84 19.98
N ALA A 190 1.44 7.37 20.33
CA ALA A 190 1.65 8.28 21.45
C ALA A 190 0.79 9.55 21.33
N PRO A 191 0.45 10.21 22.44
CA PRO A 191 -0.18 11.53 22.38
C PRO A 191 0.63 12.50 21.53
N GLY A 192 -0.02 13.11 20.51
CA GLY A 192 0.66 13.97 19.54
C GLY A 192 1.52 13.24 18.50
N GLY A 193 1.59 11.91 18.54
CA GLY A 193 2.29 11.08 17.57
C GLY A 193 1.72 11.23 16.16
N LEU A 194 2.49 10.82 15.17
CA LEU A 194 2.17 10.97 13.76
C LEU A 194 1.84 9.63 13.10
N LEU A 195 0.66 9.53 12.48
CA LEU A 195 0.36 8.48 11.53
C LEU A 195 0.62 8.98 10.11
N VAL A 196 1.29 8.17 9.31
CA VAL A 196 1.48 8.36 7.87
C VAL A 196 0.79 7.23 7.14
N LEU A 197 -0.11 7.56 6.24
CA LEU A 197 -0.83 6.60 5.41
C LEU A 197 -0.63 6.96 3.95
N GLU A 198 -0.22 5.99 3.13
CA GLU A 198 -0.27 6.09 1.67
C GLU A 198 -1.31 5.13 1.12
N THR A 199 -2.03 5.57 0.13
CA THR A 199 -2.93 4.75 -0.68
C THR A 199 -3.24 5.45 -2.00
N GLN A 200 -3.81 4.70 -2.95
CA GLN A 200 -4.19 5.24 -4.26
C GLN A 200 -5.42 6.15 -4.21
N ASP A 201 -5.48 7.10 -5.15
CA ASP A 201 -6.62 8.01 -5.37
C ASP A 201 -7.36 7.66 -6.66
N ILE A 202 -8.53 6.99 -6.53
CA ILE A 202 -9.37 6.59 -7.67
C ILE A 202 -9.94 7.78 -8.45
N ASP A 203 -9.95 8.98 -7.86
CA ASP A 203 -10.41 10.21 -8.49
C ASP A 203 -9.29 11.07 -9.08
N SER A 204 -8.04 10.59 -9.02
CA SER A 204 -6.92 11.29 -9.64
C SER A 204 -7.13 11.48 -11.15
N PRO A 205 -6.58 12.55 -11.75
CA PRO A 205 -6.66 12.75 -13.20
C PRO A 205 -6.10 11.57 -13.99
N PHE A 206 -5.05 10.92 -13.48
CA PHE A 206 -4.43 9.77 -14.13
C PHE A 206 -5.33 8.53 -14.08
N ALA A 207 -5.95 8.24 -12.93
CA ALA A 207 -6.92 7.13 -12.81
C ALA A 207 -8.12 7.33 -13.74
N ARG A 208 -8.65 8.56 -13.82
CA ARG A 208 -9.76 8.91 -14.71
C ARG A 208 -9.40 8.76 -16.19
N ALA A 209 -8.19 9.17 -16.58
CA ALA A 209 -7.72 9.09 -17.97
C ALA A 209 -7.54 7.64 -18.42
N LEU A 210 -7.06 6.75 -17.54
CA LEU A 210 -6.85 5.33 -17.85
C LEU A 210 -8.13 4.50 -17.72
N GLY A 211 -9.10 4.95 -16.91
CA GLY A 211 -10.33 4.20 -16.66
C GLY A 211 -10.04 2.77 -16.18
N PRO A 212 -10.69 1.73 -16.78
CA PRO A 212 -10.46 0.35 -16.38
C PRO A 212 -9.02 -0.16 -16.54
N ARG A 213 -8.16 0.56 -17.28
CA ARG A 213 -6.74 0.20 -17.46
C ARG A 213 -5.82 0.76 -16.39
N TRP A 214 -6.37 1.46 -15.40
CA TRP A 214 -5.57 2.01 -14.31
C TRP A 214 -4.89 0.88 -13.52
N HIS A 215 -3.58 1.00 -13.33
CA HIS A 215 -2.74 -0.08 -12.82
C HIS A 215 -2.97 -0.45 -11.34
N HIS A 216 -3.69 0.39 -10.59
CA HIS A 216 -4.11 0.06 -9.22
C HIS A 216 -5.40 -0.76 -9.15
N TYR A 217 -6.07 -1.04 -10.27
CA TYR A 217 -7.17 -2.01 -10.30
C TYR A 217 -6.63 -3.44 -10.29
N LYS A 218 -6.08 -3.83 -9.16
CA LYS A 218 -5.61 -5.18 -8.87
C LYS A 218 -6.67 -5.89 -8.03
N HIS A 219 -7.76 -6.31 -8.66
CA HIS A 219 -9.01 -6.72 -8.02
C HIS A 219 -8.89 -7.80 -6.96
N ALA A 220 -7.88 -8.67 -7.04
CA ALA A 220 -7.68 -9.73 -6.06
C ALA A 220 -7.08 -9.21 -4.74
N GLU A 221 -6.31 -8.12 -4.78
CA GLU A 221 -5.59 -7.58 -3.62
C GLU A 221 -6.05 -6.18 -3.19
N HIS A 222 -6.33 -5.25 -4.13
CA HIS A 222 -6.87 -3.92 -3.85
C HIS A 222 -8.39 -3.98 -3.76
N ILE A 223 -8.91 -4.33 -2.61
CA ILE A 223 -10.34 -4.55 -2.40
C ILE A 223 -11.12 -3.26 -2.12
N LEU A 224 -10.41 -2.18 -1.76
CA LEU A 224 -10.96 -0.84 -1.53
C LEU A 224 -10.21 0.18 -2.40
N HIS A 225 -10.94 1.19 -2.88
CA HIS A 225 -10.38 2.29 -3.65
C HIS A 225 -10.83 3.61 -3.04
N PHE A 226 -9.86 4.36 -2.55
CA PHE A 226 -10.12 5.58 -1.79
C PHE A 226 -10.12 6.83 -2.67
N THR A 227 -10.71 7.89 -2.12
CA THR A 227 -10.58 9.27 -2.56
C THR A 227 -9.98 10.10 -1.42
N PRO A 228 -9.49 11.31 -1.65
CA PRO A 228 -9.07 12.21 -0.57
C PRO A 228 -10.15 12.44 0.49
N ALA A 229 -11.42 12.47 0.09
CA ALA A 229 -12.55 12.65 1.01
C ALA A 229 -12.78 11.40 1.89
N THR A 230 -12.77 10.21 1.28
CA THR A 230 -13.03 8.96 2.01
C THR A 230 -11.91 8.63 2.98
N VAL A 231 -10.64 8.87 2.62
CA VAL A 231 -9.51 8.68 3.54
C VAL A 231 -9.61 9.63 4.75
N ARG A 232 -9.92 10.91 4.52
CA ARG A 232 -10.08 11.85 5.63
C ARG A 232 -11.21 11.45 6.57
N THR A 233 -12.35 11.01 6.03
CA THR A 233 -13.47 10.53 6.83
C THR A 233 -13.09 9.29 7.64
N LEU A 234 -12.43 8.33 7.01
CA LEU A 234 -11.97 7.09 7.66
C LEU A 234 -11.01 7.38 8.82
N LEU A 235 -10.06 8.29 8.64
CA LEU A 235 -9.12 8.70 9.68
C LEU A 235 -9.84 9.36 10.86
N ARG A 236 -10.77 10.31 10.62
CA ARG A 236 -11.53 10.96 11.69
C ARG A 236 -12.40 9.98 12.47
N GLU A 237 -13.05 9.03 11.80
CA GLU A 237 -13.83 7.96 12.45
C GLU A 237 -12.97 7.06 13.36
N ALA A 238 -11.65 7.03 13.14
CA ALA A 238 -10.69 6.32 13.99
C ALA A 238 -10.05 7.21 15.07
N GLY A 239 -10.44 8.49 15.21
CA GLY A 239 -9.86 9.44 16.17
C GLY A 239 -8.49 9.97 15.74
N LEU A 240 -8.25 10.05 14.44
CA LEU A 240 -7.04 10.57 13.82
C LEU A 240 -7.37 11.80 12.98
N GLU A 241 -6.85 12.97 13.32
CA GLU A 241 -7.11 14.20 12.56
C GLU A 241 -6.14 14.34 11.38
N PRO A 242 -6.63 14.31 10.13
CA PRO A 242 -5.81 14.50 8.95
C PRO A 242 -5.29 15.94 8.86
N ARG A 243 -4.00 16.14 8.99
CA ARG A 243 -3.35 17.46 8.96
C ARG A 243 -2.87 17.86 7.57
N GLN A 244 -2.45 16.90 6.78
CA GLN A 244 -1.96 17.13 5.42
C GLN A 244 -2.25 15.94 4.51
N LEU A 245 -2.62 16.23 3.26
CA LEU A 245 -2.70 15.26 2.17
C LEU A 245 -1.94 15.80 0.96
N THR A 246 -1.15 14.96 0.32
CA THR A 246 -0.37 15.33 -0.86
C THR A 246 -0.17 14.16 -1.80
N HIS A 247 -0.24 14.41 -3.11
CA HIS A 247 0.15 13.44 -4.15
C HIS A 247 1.60 13.63 -4.60
N ARG A 248 2.25 14.76 -4.23
CA ARG A 248 3.59 15.14 -4.71
C ARG A 248 4.67 14.12 -4.35
N TYR A 249 4.50 13.39 -3.26
CA TYR A 249 5.48 12.43 -2.75
C TYR A 249 5.04 10.97 -2.89
N GLY A 250 3.85 10.71 -3.47
CA GLY A 250 3.30 9.38 -3.72
C GLY A 250 4.00 8.62 -4.84
N GLY A 251 4.90 9.25 -5.60
CA GLY A 251 5.69 8.55 -6.61
C GLY A 251 6.78 7.65 -6.04
N LYS A 252 7.45 6.91 -6.93
CA LYS A 252 8.52 5.98 -6.60
C LYS A 252 9.68 6.03 -7.58
N TYR A 253 10.87 5.67 -7.12
CA TYR A 253 11.99 5.42 -8.01
C TYR A 253 11.80 4.09 -8.73
N VAL A 254 12.04 4.09 -10.02
CA VAL A 254 11.98 2.90 -10.89
C VAL A 254 13.22 2.84 -11.76
N SER A 255 13.60 1.64 -12.20
CA SER A 255 14.67 1.48 -13.17
C SER A 255 14.19 1.82 -14.58
N THR A 256 15.11 2.23 -15.46
CA THR A 256 14.80 2.43 -16.88
C THR A 256 14.34 1.12 -17.55
N ALA A 257 14.86 -0.02 -17.09
CA ALA A 257 14.40 -1.33 -17.53
C ALA A 257 12.92 -1.58 -17.19
N PHE A 258 12.49 -1.22 -15.97
CA PHE A 258 11.09 -1.31 -15.55
C PHE A 258 10.18 -0.44 -16.42
N ILE A 259 10.61 0.79 -16.76
CA ILE A 259 9.84 1.69 -17.64
C ILE A 259 9.66 1.06 -19.01
N ALA A 260 10.73 0.50 -19.59
CA ALA A 260 10.68 -0.13 -20.91
C ALA A 260 9.78 -1.38 -20.91
N GLU A 261 9.85 -2.20 -19.86
CA GLU A 261 8.98 -3.36 -19.67
C GLU A 261 7.49 -2.96 -19.59
N ARG A 262 7.17 -1.92 -18.79
CA ARG A 262 5.79 -1.43 -18.66
C ARG A 262 5.26 -0.81 -19.96
N ALA A 263 6.10 -0.07 -20.67
CA ALA A 263 5.75 0.49 -21.98
C ALA A 263 5.48 -0.60 -23.01
N ALA A 264 6.21 -1.71 -22.97
CA ALA A 264 5.97 -2.86 -23.83
C ALA A 264 4.56 -3.46 -23.66
N ARG A 265 4.03 -3.40 -22.44
CA ARG A 265 2.66 -3.88 -22.14
C ARG A 265 1.58 -2.97 -22.72
N LEU A 266 1.87 -1.66 -22.86
CA LEU A 266 0.93 -0.70 -23.43
C LEU A 266 0.89 -0.79 -24.96
N HIS A 267 2.06 -0.84 -25.60
CA HIS A 267 2.15 -0.98 -27.05
C HIS A 267 3.56 -1.43 -27.49
N PRO A 268 3.70 -2.41 -28.41
CA PRO A 268 5.01 -2.89 -28.88
C PRO A 268 5.93 -1.79 -29.45
N ALA A 269 5.36 -0.78 -30.13
CA ALA A 269 6.13 0.34 -30.68
C ALA A 269 6.76 1.22 -29.58
N LEU A 270 6.10 1.37 -28.41
CA LEU A 270 6.65 2.09 -27.27
C LEU A 270 7.88 1.34 -26.69
N SER A 271 7.82 0.01 -26.67
CA SER A 271 8.95 -0.82 -26.27
C SER A 271 10.16 -0.60 -27.17
N ALA A 272 9.96 -0.58 -28.49
CA ALA A 272 11.02 -0.32 -29.46
C ALA A 272 11.62 1.09 -29.30
N ALA A 273 10.78 2.10 -29.09
CA ALA A 273 11.21 3.48 -28.90
C ALA A 273 12.01 3.68 -27.58
N LEU A 274 11.67 2.92 -26.52
CA LEU A 274 12.33 3.02 -25.22
C LEU A 274 13.48 2.03 -25.03
N ARG A 275 13.73 1.17 -26.02
CA ARG A 275 14.84 0.21 -26.02
C ARG A 275 16.21 0.84 -25.74
N PRO A 276 16.55 2.05 -26.26
CA PRO A 276 17.81 2.71 -25.90
C PRO A 276 17.93 3.04 -24.41
N LEU A 277 16.82 3.28 -23.71
CA LEU A 277 16.82 3.54 -22.27
C LEU A 277 17.25 2.31 -21.45
N THR A 278 17.02 1.09 -21.96
CA THR A 278 17.48 -0.13 -21.28
C THR A 278 18.99 -0.27 -21.31
N GLN A 279 19.67 0.38 -22.28
CA GLN A 279 21.13 0.38 -22.39
C GLN A 279 21.78 1.35 -21.39
N LEU A 280 21.01 2.30 -20.81
CA LEU A 280 21.49 3.17 -19.74
C LEU A 280 21.65 2.47 -18.39
N GLY A 281 21.48 1.13 -18.38
CA GLY A 281 21.76 0.27 -17.22
C GLY A 281 20.84 0.57 -16.04
N SER A 282 21.42 0.75 -14.87
CA SER A 282 20.72 0.96 -13.58
C SER A 282 20.31 2.42 -13.33
N ALA A 283 20.13 3.25 -14.37
CA ALA A 283 19.65 4.62 -14.19
C ALA A 283 18.28 4.59 -13.50
N ARG A 284 18.12 5.45 -12.49
CA ARG A 284 16.92 5.54 -11.66
C ARG A 284 16.15 6.80 -11.98
N VAL A 285 14.86 6.65 -12.21
CA VAL A 285 13.96 7.76 -12.50
C VAL A 285 12.88 7.81 -11.44
N TYR A 286 12.61 8.99 -10.89
CA TYR A 286 11.46 9.18 -10.01
C TYR A 286 10.22 9.42 -10.86
N LEU A 287 9.27 8.50 -10.81
CA LEU A 287 7.98 8.61 -11.48
C LEU A 287 6.89 8.95 -10.45
N ASN A 288 6.04 9.89 -10.81
CA ASN A 288 4.87 10.24 -10.02
C ASN A 288 3.72 10.60 -10.97
N PHE A 289 2.70 9.77 -10.99
CA PHE A 289 1.49 9.96 -11.77
C PHE A 289 0.43 10.77 -11.02
N MET A 290 0.72 11.21 -9.79
CA MET A 290 -0.18 11.95 -8.91
C MET A 290 -1.48 11.20 -8.58
N ASP A 291 -1.41 9.88 -8.56
CA ASP A 291 -2.51 8.96 -8.30
C ASP A 291 -2.36 8.14 -7.00
N GLU A 292 -1.25 8.34 -6.30
CA GLU A 292 -1.01 7.89 -4.93
C GLU A 292 -0.99 9.11 -4.00
N MET A 293 -1.70 9.04 -2.86
CA MET A 293 -1.78 10.12 -1.88
C MET A 293 -1.16 9.71 -0.56
N ILE A 294 -0.32 10.59 -0.01
CA ILE A 294 0.22 10.46 1.34
C ILE A 294 -0.57 11.39 2.26
N VAL A 295 -1.06 10.82 3.35
CA VAL A 295 -1.82 11.56 4.38
C VAL A 295 -1.06 11.50 5.69
N LEU A 296 -0.86 12.67 6.29
CA LEU A 296 -0.32 12.84 7.63
C LEU A 296 -1.48 13.11 8.58
N ALA A 297 -1.64 12.30 9.62
CA ALA A 297 -2.68 12.45 10.63
C ALA A 297 -2.09 12.38 12.03
N ARG A 298 -2.70 13.08 13.00
CA ARG A 298 -2.28 13.06 14.40
C ARG A 298 -3.36 12.46 15.28
N ALA A 299 -2.91 11.80 16.34
CA ALA A 299 -3.78 11.41 17.42
C ALA A 299 -4.30 12.67 18.15
N GLU A 300 -5.62 12.80 18.27
CA GLU A 300 -6.27 13.80 19.14
C GLU A 300 -6.28 13.34 20.59
#